data_7ff0d9112aeba58eb93cc94878e3858e
#
_entry.id   7ff0d9112aeba58eb93cc94878e3858e
#
_cell.length_a   1.000
_cell.length_b   1.000
_cell.length_c   1.000
_cell.angle_alpha   90.00
_cell.angle_beta   90.00
_cell.angle_gamma   90.00
#
_symmetry.space_group_name_H-M   'P 1'
#
loop_
_entity.id
_entity.type
_entity.pdbx_description
1 polymer ?
#
loop_
_entity_poly.entity_id
_entity_poly.type
_entity_poly.pdbx_seq_one_letter_code
_entity_poly.pdbx_strand_id
1 'polypeptide(L)'
;MERIKAVLLLTVIVVVFGLYTAWGMRPFAGLRAEWIDGVEILPGIPVEGTEELMQGVLVDDTEKLALLLREIVLECPLQQIDQELADQAATYWIYFKDGTRRSVTAYDSVVILDGRYWLCRNVPSEELNQYADYLKKQKLKE
;
A
#
# COMPACT_ATOMS: atom_id res chain seq x y z
N MET A 1 -38.57 26.79 7.76
CA MET A 1 -38.32 25.39 7.31
C MET A 1 -37.05 25.24 6.49
N GLU A 2 -36.76 26.11 5.55
CA GLU A 2 -35.53 26.00 4.74
C GLU A 2 -34.24 26.16 5.53
N ARG A 3 -34.24 27.00 6.57
CA ARG A 3 -33.07 27.15 7.47
C ARG A 3 -32.76 25.87 8.23
N ILE A 4 -33.79 25.15 8.66
CA ILE A 4 -33.62 23.88 9.39
C ILE A 4 -33.03 22.79 8.47
N LYS A 5 -33.49 22.73 7.22
CA LYS A 5 -32.98 21.82 6.22
C LYS A 5 -31.50 22.10 5.89
N ALA A 6 -31.14 23.36 5.76
CA ALA A 6 -29.76 23.79 5.51
C ALA A 6 -28.83 23.41 6.68
N VAL A 7 -29.29 23.64 7.92
CA VAL A 7 -28.51 23.29 9.12
C VAL A 7 -28.35 21.76 9.23
N LEU A 8 -29.40 21.00 8.97
CA LEU A 8 -29.34 19.55 8.97
C LEU A 8 -28.35 19.02 7.91
N LEU A 9 -28.41 19.57 6.71
CA LEU A 9 -27.51 19.17 5.62
C LEU A 9 -26.06 19.48 5.99
N LEU A 10 -25.78 20.68 6.51
CA LEU A 10 -24.45 21.08 6.96
C LEU A 10 -23.94 20.15 8.06
N THR A 11 -24.78 19.81 9.03
CA THR A 11 -24.43 18.89 10.13
C THR A 11 -24.06 17.51 9.59
N VAL A 12 -24.84 16.97 8.65
CA VAL A 12 -24.55 15.68 8.02
C VAL A 12 -23.23 15.73 7.28
N ILE A 13 -22.95 16.79 6.52
CA ILE A 13 -21.68 16.95 5.80
C ILE A 13 -20.50 16.99 6.78
N VAL A 14 -20.60 17.74 7.86
CA VAL A 14 -19.54 17.83 8.89
C VAL A 14 -19.31 16.48 9.56
N VAL A 15 -20.36 15.75 9.91
CA VAL A 15 -20.26 14.43 10.53
C VAL A 15 -19.63 13.43 9.57
N VAL A 16 -20.06 13.38 8.32
CA VAL A 16 -19.50 12.47 7.29
C VAL A 16 -18.03 12.80 7.05
N PHE A 17 -17.69 14.09 6.91
CA PHE A 17 -16.30 14.53 6.73
C PHE A 17 -15.44 14.18 7.95
N GLY A 18 -15.97 14.40 9.16
CA GLY A 18 -15.29 14.03 10.40
C GLY A 18 -15.04 12.53 10.51
N LEU A 19 -16.03 11.70 10.17
CA LEU A 19 -15.88 10.25 10.14
C LEU A 19 -14.84 9.82 9.09
N TYR A 20 -14.88 10.40 7.90
CA TYR A 20 -13.93 10.12 6.83
C TYR A 20 -12.49 10.45 7.27
N THR A 21 -12.27 11.64 7.86
CA THR A 21 -10.94 12.04 8.34
C THR A 21 -10.46 11.19 9.51
N ALA A 22 -11.38 10.78 10.41
CA ALA A 22 -11.04 9.92 11.55
C ALA A 22 -10.68 8.49 11.13
N TRP A 23 -11.35 7.96 10.09
CA TRP A 23 -11.11 6.58 9.62
C TRP A 23 -9.94 6.49 8.64
N GLY A 24 -9.60 7.60 7.97
CA GLY A 24 -8.56 7.62 6.94
C GLY A 24 -8.99 6.87 5.69
N MET A 25 -8.11 6.87 4.69
CA MET A 25 -8.33 6.13 3.46
C MET A 25 -7.63 4.77 3.54
N ARG A 26 -8.37 3.71 3.26
CA ARG A 26 -7.86 2.33 3.27
C ARG A 26 -7.84 1.78 1.85
N PRO A 27 -6.70 1.86 1.15
CA PRO A 27 -6.63 1.50 -0.27
C PRO A 27 -6.87 0.01 -0.53
N PHE A 28 -6.59 -0.84 0.44
CA PHE A 28 -6.73 -2.29 0.33
C PHE A 28 -7.83 -2.85 1.24
N ALA A 29 -8.81 -2.01 1.63
CA ALA A 29 -9.95 -2.48 2.40
C ALA A 29 -10.69 -3.58 1.63
N GLY A 30 -10.91 -4.72 2.29
CA GLY A 30 -11.60 -5.85 1.66
C GLY A 30 -10.80 -6.63 0.62
N LEU A 31 -9.50 -6.36 0.49
CA LEU A 31 -8.63 -7.12 -0.42
C LEU A 31 -8.69 -8.61 -0.08
N ARG A 32 -8.93 -9.44 -1.09
CA ARG A 32 -8.96 -10.88 -0.95
C ARG A 32 -7.79 -11.52 -1.70
N ALA A 33 -7.15 -12.49 -1.07
CA ALA A 33 -6.05 -13.23 -1.68
C ALA A 33 -6.45 -13.91 -2.99
N GLU A 34 -7.68 -14.37 -3.10
CA GLU A 34 -8.21 -15.01 -4.30
C GLU A 34 -8.30 -14.09 -5.53
N TRP A 35 -8.27 -12.76 -5.33
CA TRP A 35 -8.24 -11.78 -6.42
C TRP A 35 -6.84 -11.57 -6.99
N ILE A 36 -5.82 -12.05 -6.29
CA ILE A 36 -4.41 -11.87 -6.66
C ILE A 36 -3.98 -13.02 -7.56
N ASP A 37 -3.50 -12.69 -8.75
CA ASP A 37 -2.94 -13.65 -9.70
C ASP A 37 -1.49 -13.98 -9.35
N GLY A 38 -0.71 -12.98 -8.95
CA GLY A 38 0.66 -13.16 -8.51
C GLY A 38 1.21 -11.91 -7.87
N VAL A 39 2.28 -12.06 -7.10
CA VAL A 39 2.99 -10.95 -6.48
C VAL A 39 4.48 -11.15 -6.68
N GLU A 40 5.16 -10.10 -7.12
CA GLU A 40 6.60 -10.08 -7.30
C GLU A 40 7.21 -9.00 -6.39
N ILE A 41 8.30 -9.36 -5.71
CA ILE A 41 9.03 -8.42 -4.85
C ILE A 41 10.31 -8.00 -5.56
N LEU A 42 10.46 -6.68 -5.71
CA LEU A 42 11.67 -6.07 -6.25
C LEU A 42 12.39 -5.27 -5.16
N PRO A 43 13.73 -5.19 -5.20
CA PRO A 43 14.47 -4.33 -4.29
C PRO A 43 14.31 -2.86 -4.70
N GLY A 44 14.05 -1.99 -3.71
CA GLY A 44 13.95 -0.56 -3.92
C GLY A 44 12.75 -0.11 -4.72
N ILE A 45 12.74 1.16 -5.11
CA ILE A 45 11.69 1.75 -5.94
C ILE A 45 12.00 1.43 -7.41
N PRO A 46 11.01 0.90 -8.18
CA PRO A 46 11.23 0.65 -9.59
C PRO A 46 11.51 1.96 -10.34
N VAL A 47 12.58 1.97 -11.12
CA VAL A 47 12.86 3.07 -12.05
C VAL A 47 12.22 2.71 -13.39
N GLU A 48 11.48 3.65 -13.95
CA GLU A 48 10.80 3.46 -15.23
C GLU A 48 11.78 2.98 -16.32
N GLY A 49 11.45 1.89 -16.96
CA GLY A 49 12.26 1.29 -18.03
C GLY A 49 13.29 0.24 -17.57
N THR A 50 13.50 0.05 -16.25
CA THR A 50 14.43 -0.97 -15.72
C THR A 50 13.74 -2.16 -15.07
N GLU A 51 12.43 -2.14 -14.98
CA GLU A 51 11.60 -3.15 -14.30
C GLU A 51 11.82 -4.56 -14.85
N GLU A 52 12.02 -4.68 -16.16
CA GLU A 52 12.24 -5.95 -16.83
C GLU A 52 13.62 -6.57 -16.56
N LEU A 53 14.57 -5.74 -16.11
CA LEU A 53 15.95 -6.18 -15.86
C LEU A 53 16.16 -6.70 -14.44
N MET A 54 15.21 -6.46 -13.55
CA MET A 54 15.30 -6.87 -12.14
C MET A 54 14.59 -8.21 -11.95
N GLN A 55 15.32 -9.21 -11.48
CA GLN A 55 14.71 -10.49 -11.11
C GLN A 55 14.02 -10.34 -9.76
N GLY A 56 12.70 -10.41 -9.76
CA GLY A 56 11.89 -10.38 -8.56
C GLY A 56 11.77 -11.74 -7.90
N VAL A 57 11.37 -11.72 -6.64
CA VAL A 57 11.03 -12.92 -5.87
C VAL A 57 9.51 -13.06 -5.85
N LEU A 58 9.00 -14.23 -6.18
CA LEU A 58 7.57 -14.52 -6.16
C LEU A 58 7.10 -14.75 -4.73
N VAL A 59 5.93 -14.22 -4.40
CA VAL A 59 5.29 -14.41 -3.10
C VAL A 59 4.38 -15.63 -3.17
N ASP A 60 4.63 -16.61 -2.31
CA ASP A 60 3.81 -17.81 -2.22
C ASP A 60 2.57 -17.62 -1.33
N ASP A 61 2.72 -16.87 -0.24
CA ASP A 61 1.65 -16.67 0.74
C ASP A 61 0.92 -15.34 0.47
N THR A 62 0.00 -15.35 -0.47
CA THR A 62 -0.81 -14.18 -0.81
C THR A 62 -1.83 -13.83 0.28
N GLU A 63 -2.24 -14.79 1.12
CA GLU A 63 -3.14 -14.53 2.25
C GLU A 63 -2.47 -13.66 3.30
N LYS A 64 -1.23 -13.98 3.65
CA LYS A 64 -0.44 -13.19 4.60
C LYS A 64 -0.24 -11.77 4.07
N LEU A 65 0.13 -11.65 2.78
CA LEU A 65 0.31 -10.34 2.16
C LEU A 65 -0.99 -9.53 2.16
N ALA A 66 -2.11 -10.13 1.81
CA ALA A 66 -3.41 -9.45 1.82
C ALA A 66 -3.78 -8.94 3.22
N LEU A 67 -3.50 -9.73 4.27
CA LEU A 67 -3.70 -9.30 5.66
C LEU A 67 -2.86 -8.07 6.00
N LEU A 68 -1.59 -8.06 5.63
CA LEU A 68 -0.70 -6.92 5.88
C LEU A 68 -1.16 -5.68 5.13
N LEU A 69 -1.51 -5.81 3.85
CA LEU A 69 -1.94 -4.68 3.02
C LEU A 69 -3.24 -4.05 3.51
N ARG A 70 -4.16 -4.86 4.04
CA ARG A 70 -5.43 -4.35 4.59
C ARG A 70 -5.25 -3.43 5.80
N GLU A 71 -4.12 -3.52 6.50
CA GLU A 71 -3.82 -2.67 7.66
C GLU A 71 -3.42 -1.24 7.27
N ILE A 72 -3.06 -1.00 6.02
CA ILE A 72 -2.59 0.31 5.56
C ILE A 72 -3.72 1.32 5.61
N VAL A 73 -3.48 2.44 6.33
CA VAL A 73 -4.40 3.58 6.43
C VAL A 73 -3.67 4.84 5.98
N LEU A 74 -4.04 5.35 4.81
CA LEU A 74 -3.46 6.57 4.27
C LEU A 74 -4.03 7.80 4.98
N GLU A 75 -3.18 8.76 5.32
CA GLU A 75 -3.59 9.96 6.03
C GLU A 75 -3.41 11.23 5.19
N CYS A 76 -2.23 11.42 4.62
CA CYS A 76 -1.88 12.66 3.94
C CYS A 76 -0.96 12.39 2.75
N PRO A 77 -1.23 12.98 1.56
CA PRO A 77 -0.29 12.88 0.45
C PRO A 77 0.98 13.67 0.74
N LEU A 78 2.12 13.16 0.27
CA LEU A 78 3.43 13.78 0.40
C LEU A 78 3.98 14.14 -0.97
N GLN A 79 4.72 15.24 -1.06
CA GLN A 79 5.40 15.66 -2.29
C GLN A 79 6.85 15.19 -2.35
N GLN A 80 7.46 14.98 -1.18
CA GLN A 80 8.85 14.56 -1.06
C GLN A 80 8.98 13.40 -0.09
N ILE A 81 9.93 12.51 -0.36
CA ILE A 81 10.25 11.36 0.49
C ILE A 81 11.76 11.34 0.73
N ASP A 82 12.16 10.60 1.75
CA ASP A 82 13.56 10.24 1.94
C ASP A 82 13.90 9.13 0.95
N GLN A 83 14.56 9.49 -0.15
CA GLN A 83 14.89 8.57 -1.24
C GLN A 83 15.81 7.45 -0.76
N GLU A 84 16.75 7.74 0.12
CA GLU A 84 17.69 6.77 0.66
C GLU A 84 16.98 5.66 1.45
N LEU A 85 16.03 6.03 2.31
CA LEU A 85 15.21 5.06 3.05
C LEU A 85 14.30 4.26 2.13
N ALA A 86 13.69 4.93 1.16
CA ALA A 86 12.81 4.27 0.20
C ALA A 86 13.55 3.27 -0.67
N ASP A 87 14.77 3.57 -1.07
CA ASP A 87 15.60 2.68 -1.89
C ASP A 87 16.01 1.40 -1.14
N GLN A 88 16.00 1.42 0.18
CA GLN A 88 16.28 0.25 1.02
C GLN A 88 15.04 -0.64 1.22
N ALA A 89 13.85 -0.14 0.96
CA ALA A 89 12.61 -0.88 1.13
C ALA A 89 12.33 -1.77 -0.09
N ALA A 90 11.57 -2.84 0.13
CA ALA A 90 11.13 -3.71 -0.94
C ALA A 90 9.84 -3.19 -1.56
N THR A 91 9.72 -3.32 -2.87
CA THR A 91 8.50 -2.99 -3.60
C THR A 91 7.76 -4.26 -3.98
N TYR A 92 6.48 -4.30 -3.62
CA TYR A 92 5.58 -5.38 -3.99
C TYR A 92 4.80 -4.98 -5.24
N TRP A 93 4.95 -5.76 -6.31
CA TRP A 93 4.13 -5.65 -7.52
C TRP A 93 3.02 -6.68 -7.45
N ILE A 94 1.79 -6.24 -7.35
CA ILE A 94 0.61 -7.09 -7.17
C ILE A 94 -0.15 -7.13 -8.49
N TYR A 95 -0.26 -8.32 -9.05
CA TYR A 95 -1.01 -8.57 -10.28
C TYR A 95 -2.34 -9.20 -9.93
N PHE A 96 -3.41 -8.58 -10.37
CA PHE A 96 -4.78 -9.06 -10.11
C PHE A 96 -5.32 -9.86 -11.29
N LYS A 97 -6.25 -10.76 -11.00
CA LYS A 97 -6.88 -11.63 -12.01
C LYS A 97 -7.70 -10.85 -13.04
N ASP A 98 -8.09 -9.61 -12.73
CA ASP A 98 -8.77 -8.73 -13.68
C ASP A 98 -7.84 -8.04 -14.70
N GLY A 99 -6.53 -8.33 -14.63
CA GLY A 99 -5.51 -7.73 -15.51
C GLY A 99 -4.90 -6.44 -14.99
N THR A 100 -5.38 -5.90 -13.88
CA THR A 100 -4.77 -4.70 -13.27
C THR A 100 -3.56 -5.08 -12.41
N ARG A 101 -2.71 -4.07 -12.13
CA ARG A 101 -1.57 -4.23 -11.24
C ARG A 101 -1.42 -3.02 -10.34
N ARG A 102 -0.83 -3.22 -9.17
CA ARG A 102 -0.53 -2.15 -8.22
C ARG A 102 0.86 -2.35 -7.62
N SER A 103 1.53 -1.26 -7.27
CA SER A 103 2.82 -1.30 -6.59
C SER A 103 2.71 -0.68 -5.20
N VAL A 104 3.37 -1.33 -4.23
CA VAL A 104 3.39 -0.89 -2.83
C VAL A 104 4.81 -0.97 -2.30
N THR A 105 5.33 0.15 -1.82
CA THR A 105 6.61 0.24 -1.11
C THR A 105 6.35 0.91 0.23
N ALA A 106 6.76 0.28 1.33
CA ALA A 106 6.51 0.81 2.67
C ALA A 106 7.81 0.95 3.45
N TYR A 107 8.02 2.11 4.08
CA TYR A 107 9.09 2.34 5.04
C TYR A 107 8.61 3.32 6.11
N ASP A 108 8.98 3.07 7.38
CA ASP A 108 8.46 3.84 8.52
C ASP A 108 6.95 4.05 8.43
N SER A 109 6.51 5.31 8.44
CA SER A 109 5.10 5.70 8.32
C SER A 109 4.70 6.13 6.91
N VAL A 110 5.50 5.78 5.90
CA VAL A 110 5.29 6.22 4.52
C VAL A 110 5.00 5.02 3.63
N VAL A 111 4.04 5.19 2.72
CA VAL A 111 3.75 4.22 1.66
C VAL A 111 3.84 4.93 0.31
N ILE A 112 4.53 4.28 -0.61
CA ILE A 112 4.51 4.65 -2.02
C ILE A 112 3.55 3.71 -2.71
N LEU A 113 2.39 4.22 -3.10
CA LEU A 113 1.33 3.46 -3.72
C LEU A 113 1.16 3.92 -5.16
N ASP A 114 1.41 3.03 -6.11
CA ASP A 114 1.33 3.32 -7.54
C ASP A 114 2.12 4.57 -7.94
N GLY A 115 3.29 4.78 -7.33
CA GLY A 115 4.16 5.92 -7.57
C GLY A 115 3.81 7.20 -6.82
N ARG A 116 2.77 7.19 -6.00
CA ARG A 116 2.37 8.33 -5.16
C ARG A 116 2.78 8.11 -3.72
N TYR A 117 3.23 9.16 -3.05
CA TYR A 117 3.74 9.12 -1.68
C TYR A 117 2.66 9.52 -0.69
N TRP A 118 2.53 8.73 0.39
CA TRP A 118 1.52 8.95 1.41
C TRP A 118 2.12 8.81 2.80
N LEU A 119 1.81 9.79 3.67
CA LEU A 119 1.98 9.59 5.12
C LEU A 119 0.82 8.71 5.59
N CYS A 120 1.13 7.70 6.39
CA CYS A 120 0.15 6.72 6.82
C CYS A 120 -0.04 6.77 8.33
N ARG A 121 -1.29 6.63 8.77
CA ARG A 121 -1.64 6.46 10.18
C ARG A 121 -1.21 5.10 10.68
N ASN A 122 -1.36 4.10 9.84
CA ASN A 122 -0.93 2.73 10.12
C ASN A 122 -0.38 2.10 8.84
N VAL A 123 0.79 1.51 8.96
CA VAL A 123 1.42 0.74 7.88
C VAL A 123 2.35 -0.31 8.48
N PRO A 124 2.20 -1.59 8.12
CA PRO A 124 3.07 -2.66 8.60
C PRO A 124 4.39 -2.71 7.81
N SER A 125 5.13 -1.59 7.78
CA SER A 125 6.35 -1.45 6.99
C SER A 125 7.44 -2.42 7.42
N GLU A 126 7.63 -2.59 8.73
CA GLU A 126 8.60 -3.52 9.27
C GLU A 126 8.28 -4.96 8.87
N GLU A 127 7.03 -5.38 9.05
CA GLU A 127 6.56 -6.71 8.70
C GLU A 127 6.68 -6.99 7.20
N LEU A 128 6.31 -6.02 6.35
CA LEU A 128 6.43 -6.15 4.90
C LEU A 128 7.89 -6.31 4.47
N ASN A 129 8.80 -5.51 5.02
CA ASN A 129 10.21 -5.58 4.65
C ASN A 129 10.88 -6.83 5.21
N GLN A 130 10.53 -7.27 6.42
CA GLN A 130 11.02 -8.54 6.99
C GLN A 130 10.52 -9.73 6.18
N TYR A 131 9.28 -9.72 5.74
CA TYR A 131 8.73 -10.77 4.92
C TYR A 131 9.44 -10.85 3.55
N ALA A 132 9.72 -9.70 2.94
CA ALA A 132 10.49 -9.64 1.70
C ALA A 132 11.90 -10.23 1.89
N ASP A 133 12.59 -9.87 2.97
CA ASP A 133 13.92 -10.39 3.28
C ASP A 133 13.89 -11.92 3.50
N TYR A 134 12.89 -12.41 4.21
CA TYR A 134 12.70 -13.84 4.41
C TYR A 134 12.57 -14.59 3.09
N LEU A 135 11.73 -14.11 2.19
CA LEU A 135 11.53 -14.76 0.88
C LEU A 135 12.79 -14.71 0.01
N LYS A 136 13.54 -13.61 0.04
CA LYS A 136 14.81 -13.51 -0.67
C LYS A 136 15.83 -14.52 -0.15
N LYS A 137 15.91 -14.71 1.16
CA LYS A 137 16.80 -15.73 1.76
C LYS A 137 16.38 -17.14 1.40
N GLN A 138 15.09 -17.43 1.31
CA GLN A 138 14.60 -18.73 0.87
C GLN A 138 15.00 -19.02 -0.59
N LYS A 139 14.89 -18.02 -1.47
CA LYS A 139 15.30 -18.16 -2.87
C LYS A 139 16.79 -18.44 -3.01
N LEU A 140 17.65 -17.82 -2.18
CA LEU A 140 19.10 -18.04 -2.23
C LEU A 140 19.52 -19.43 -1.76
N LYS A 141 18.67 -20.17 -1.03
CA LYS A 141 18.94 -21.54 -0.59
C LYS A 141 18.55 -22.60 -1.61
N GLU A 142 17.81 -22.23 -2.62
CA GLU A 142 17.46 -23.09 -3.74
C GLU A 142 18.57 -23.05 -4.81
#